data_910a571142dcdb58d0209e4a9c60a9f0
#
_entry.id   910a571142dcdb58d0209e4a9c60a9f0
#
_cell.length_a   1.000
_cell.length_b   1.000
_cell.length_c   1.000
_cell.angle_alpha   90.00
_cell.angle_beta   90.00
_cell.angle_gamma   90.00
#
_symmetry.space_group_name_H-M   'P 1'
#
loop_
_entity.id
_entity.type
_entity.pdbx_description
1 polymer ?
#
loop_
_entity_poly.entity_id
_entity_poly.type
_entity_poly.pdbx_seq_one_letter_code
_entity_poly.pdbx_strand_id
1 'polypeptide(L)'
;MKKDWIMPKHSANPKELIAALEVYEEAKTWLDNDKYISKVKEKLSTSQESQAYTKKTQILTYFGFIEYQNNKDKKSAKKISKSGKEFLEAINKKNQKRIFELILESLETRIFGKNVPGLSSNSFIDPPKLFVHASIELGYLTFNEFGFLLDQLQLSHEDLYYQLIQDIRKNRLDPNKRFEISNKAKDPKPITAMKNWGFIEETGFKKGELSVSQKFVDNYFD
;
A
#
# COMPACT_ATOMS: atom_id res chain seq x y z
N MET A 1 -21.19 -11.22 -7.05
CA MET A 1 -20.85 -10.06 -6.21
C MET A 1 -19.55 -9.47 -6.77
N LYS A 2 -19.52 -8.19 -7.15
CA LYS A 2 -18.35 -7.57 -7.77
C LYS A 2 -17.24 -7.50 -6.73
N LYS A 3 -16.14 -8.20 -6.96
CA LYS A 3 -14.94 -8.09 -6.13
C LYS A 3 -14.39 -6.68 -6.26
N ASP A 4 -13.90 -6.10 -5.19
CA ASP A 4 -13.39 -4.74 -5.18
C ASP A 4 -11.96 -4.71 -4.67
N TRP A 5 -11.27 -3.63 -4.97
CA TRP A 5 -9.95 -3.34 -4.44
C TRP A 5 -9.99 -2.04 -3.67
N ILE A 6 -9.30 -2.02 -2.55
CA ILE A 6 -9.15 -0.83 -1.73
C ILE A 6 -7.68 -0.70 -1.34
N MET A 7 -7.22 0.52 -1.39
CA MET A 7 -5.91 0.91 -0.94
C MET A 7 -6.02 2.19 -0.15
N PRO A 8 -5.26 2.36 0.93
CA PRO A 8 -5.20 3.63 1.64
C PRO A 8 -4.78 4.74 0.68
N LYS A 9 -5.70 5.69 0.41
CA LYS A 9 -5.49 6.78 -0.54
C LYS A 9 -4.77 7.98 0.08
N HIS A 10 -4.70 8.03 1.39
CA HIS A 10 -4.08 9.11 2.11
C HIS A 10 -2.65 8.70 2.45
N SER A 11 -1.70 9.18 1.65
CA SER A 11 -0.29 9.07 2.02
C SER A 11 0.01 10.07 3.13
N ALA A 12 0.24 9.57 4.33
CA ALA A 12 0.93 10.37 5.32
C ALA A 12 2.38 10.59 4.86
N ASN A 13 2.93 11.76 5.13
CA ASN A 13 4.36 11.94 4.95
C ASN A 13 5.12 11.08 5.99
N PRO A 14 6.41 10.79 5.78
CA PRO A 14 7.19 9.96 6.69
C PRO A 14 7.15 10.44 8.15
N LYS A 15 7.13 11.75 8.40
CA LYS A 15 7.06 12.31 9.76
C LYS A 15 5.75 11.95 10.46
N GLU A 16 4.63 12.00 9.74
CA GLU A 16 3.31 11.63 10.28
C GLU A 16 3.24 10.13 10.60
N LEU A 17 3.83 9.29 9.77
CA LEU A 17 3.87 7.84 9.99
C LEU A 17 4.73 7.47 11.18
N ILE A 18 5.91 8.09 11.30
CA ILE A 18 6.82 7.89 12.44
C ILE A 18 6.13 8.34 13.73
N ALA A 19 5.57 9.55 13.76
CA ALA A 19 4.86 10.06 14.93
C ALA A 19 3.70 9.15 15.37
N ALA A 20 2.97 8.58 14.40
CA ALA A 20 1.91 7.64 14.69
C ALA A 20 2.43 6.34 15.34
N LEU A 21 3.50 5.76 14.81
CA LEU A 21 4.10 4.55 15.37
C LEU A 21 4.66 4.79 16.77
N GLU A 22 5.34 5.92 16.97
CA GLU A 22 5.89 6.32 18.26
C GLU A 22 4.78 6.48 19.31
N VAL A 23 3.66 7.10 18.96
CA VAL A 23 2.50 7.25 19.88
C VAL A 23 1.95 5.90 20.32
N TYR A 24 1.86 4.93 19.39
CA TYR A 24 1.43 3.57 19.74
C TYR A 24 2.48 2.81 20.56
N GLU A 25 3.78 3.01 20.28
CA GLU A 25 4.85 2.37 21.06
C GLU A 25 4.94 2.92 22.48
N GLU A 26 4.82 4.23 22.65
CA GLU A 26 4.80 4.89 23.97
C GLU A 26 3.59 4.49 24.82
N ALA A 27 2.45 4.21 24.17
CA ALA A 27 1.26 3.79 24.88
C ALA A 27 1.39 2.40 25.52
N LYS A 28 2.21 1.51 24.97
CA LYS A 28 2.47 0.12 25.41
C LYS A 28 1.21 -0.75 25.56
N THR A 29 0.06 -0.24 25.21
CA THR A 29 -1.25 -0.89 25.36
C THR A 29 -2.18 -0.48 24.23
N TRP A 30 -3.39 -1.02 24.26
CA TRP A 30 -4.45 -0.64 23.34
C TRP A 30 -4.84 0.83 23.52
N LEU A 31 -4.81 1.60 22.46
CA LEU A 31 -5.08 3.03 22.43
C LEU A 31 -6.35 3.29 21.60
N ASP A 32 -7.34 3.94 22.20
CA ASP A 32 -8.52 4.40 21.47
C ASP A 32 -8.19 5.55 20.50
N ASN A 33 -9.10 5.79 19.55
CA ASN A 33 -8.86 6.78 18.50
C ASN A 33 -8.73 8.21 19.04
N ASP A 34 -9.48 8.58 20.06
CA ASP A 34 -9.49 9.97 20.57
C ASP A 34 -8.18 10.28 21.29
N LYS A 35 -7.71 9.37 22.12
CA LYS A 35 -6.39 9.47 22.77
C LYS A 35 -5.26 9.44 21.76
N TYR A 36 -5.36 8.58 20.76
CA TYR A 36 -4.38 8.53 19.67
C TYR A 36 -4.28 9.89 18.95
N ILE A 37 -5.43 10.44 18.55
CA ILE A 37 -5.48 11.72 17.82
C ILE A 37 -4.87 12.85 18.66
N SER A 38 -5.22 12.93 19.95
CA SER A 38 -4.67 13.93 20.86
C SER A 38 -3.14 13.86 20.93
N LYS A 39 -2.60 12.67 21.16
CA LYS A 39 -1.15 12.44 21.28
C LYS A 39 -0.38 12.72 19.98
N VAL A 40 -0.92 12.33 18.81
CA VAL A 40 -0.28 12.62 17.52
C VAL A 40 -0.27 14.11 17.22
N LYS A 41 -1.36 14.84 17.55
CA LYS A 41 -1.40 16.29 17.42
C LYS A 41 -0.33 16.97 18.28
N GLU A 42 -0.22 16.57 19.53
CA GLU A 42 0.80 17.06 20.45
C GLU A 42 2.20 16.82 19.88
N LYS A 43 2.48 15.60 19.44
CA LYS A 43 3.79 15.20 18.91
C LYS A 43 4.15 15.93 17.60
N LEU A 44 3.19 16.23 16.75
CA LEU A 44 3.40 16.96 15.50
C LEU A 44 3.28 18.48 15.65
N SER A 45 2.99 18.97 16.84
CA SER A 45 2.80 20.39 17.14
C SER A 45 1.82 21.07 16.15
N THR A 46 0.69 20.42 15.85
CA THR A 46 -0.24 20.87 14.82
C THR A 46 -1.65 21.08 15.40
N SER A 47 -2.30 22.15 14.93
CA SER A 47 -3.69 22.48 15.23
C SER A 47 -4.70 21.88 14.24
N GLN A 48 -4.25 21.22 13.18
CA GLN A 48 -5.16 20.70 12.15
C GLN A 48 -6.12 19.63 12.71
N GLU A 49 -7.37 19.75 12.33
CA GLU A 49 -8.42 18.81 12.76
C GLU A 49 -8.20 17.39 12.24
N SER A 50 -8.49 16.52 13.02
CA SER A 50 -7.99 15.21 13.39
C SER A 50 -8.45 14.01 12.55
N GLN A 51 -9.50 14.09 11.75
CA GLN A 51 -9.89 12.95 10.91
C GLN A 51 -8.82 12.59 9.87
N ALA A 52 -7.99 13.55 9.51
CA ALA A 52 -6.87 13.35 8.60
C ALA A 52 -5.85 12.35 9.17
N TYR A 53 -5.60 12.34 10.48
CA TYR A 53 -4.58 11.46 11.07
C TYR A 53 -4.99 10.00 11.08
N THR A 54 -6.24 9.69 11.38
CA THR A 54 -6.72 8.30 11.33
C THR A 54 -6.74 7.76 9.90
N LYS A 55 -7.06 8.60 8.92
CA LYS A 55 -7.04 8.22 7.50
C LYS A 55 -5.61 8.09 6.96
N LYS A 56 -4.73 9.03 7.31
CA LYS A 56 -3.33 9.03 6.87
C LYS A 56 -2.57 7.80 7.40
N THR A 57 -2.89 7.34 8.61
CA THR A 57 -2.23 6.19 9.22
C THR A 57 -2.86 4.84 8.87
N GLN A 58 -3.90 4.81 8.05
CA GLN A 58 -4.47 3.55 7.54
C GLN A 58 -3.44 2.68 6.83
N ILE A 59 -2.41 3.28 6.23
CA ILE A 59 -1.32 2.56 5.60
C ILE A 59 -0.55 1.67 6.57
N LEU A 60 -0.34 2.11 7.80
CA LEU A 60 0.35 1.32 8.83
C LEU A 60 -0.46 0.08 9.20
N THR A 61 -1.78 0.22 9.25
CA THR A 61 -2.68 -0.93 9.43
C THR A 61 -2.69 -1.83 8.20
N TYR A 62 -2.63 -1.22 7.02
CA TYR A 62 -2.60 -1.93 5.75
C TYR A 62 -1.36 -2.84 5.65
N PHE A 63 -0.21 -2.40 6.10
CA PHE A 63 1.01 -3.21 6.17
C PHE A 63 1.11 -4.09 7.44
N GLY A 64 0.10 -4.07 8.30
CA GLY A 64 0.12 -4.86 9.53
C GLY A 64 1.07 -4.32 10.61
N PHE A 65 1.54 -3.08 10.49
CA PHE A 65 2.39 -2.44 11.51
C PHE A 65 1.59 -1.94 12.73
N ILE A 66 0.28 -1.82 12.57
CA ILE A 66 -0.69 -1.54 13.61
C ILE A 66 -1.80 -2.59 13.54
N GLU A 67 -2.20 -3.14 14.66
CA GLU A 67 -3.28 -4.10 14.78
C GLU A 67 -4.48 -3.54 15.53
N TYR A 68 -5.66 -4.04 15.20
CA TYR A 68 -6.91 -3.72 15.89
C TYR A 68 -7.16 -4.68 17.04
N GLN A 69 -7.69 -4.18 18.15
CA GLN A 69 -8.18 -5.02 19.24
C GLN A 69 -9.35 -5.91 18.77
N ASN A 70 -10.19 -5.37 17.89
CA ASN A 70 -11.24 -6.11 17.22
C ASN A 70 -11.17 -5.83 15.71
N ASN A 71 -10.71 -6.80 14.94
CA ASN A 71 -10.53 -6.68 13.48
C ASN A 71 -11.83 -6.42 12.70
N LYS A 72 -12.99 -6.68 13.31
CA LYS A 72 -14.31 -6.42 12.69
C LYS A 72 -14.81 -5.00 12.95
N ASP A 73 -14.22 -4.32 13.92
CA ASP A 73 -14.60 -2.95 14.27
C ASP A 73 -13.47 -1.94 14.00
N LYS A 74 -13.65 -1.13 12.95
CA LYS A 74 -12.71 -0.08 12.56
C LYS A 74 -12.51 1.03 13.61
N LYS A 75 -13.42 1.13 14.59
CA LYS A 75 -13.33 2.08 15.68
C LYS A 75 -12.66 1.49 16.91
N SER A 76 -12.39 0.18 16.92
CA SER A 76 -11.75 -0.46 18.05
C SER A 76 -10.36 0.14 18.32
N ALA A 77 -9.92 0.01 19.57
CA ALA A 77 -8.60 0.42 19.98
C ALA A 77 -7.51 -0.30 19.16
N LYS A 78 -6.37 0.34 19.02
CA LYS A 78 -5.24 -0.15 18.21
C LYS A 78 -3.98 -0.15 19.06
N LYS A 79 -3.03 -0.98 18.66
CA LYS A 79 -1.67 -0.97 19.20
C LYS A 79 -0.65 -1.21 18.10
N ILE A 80 0.61 -0.90 18.37
CA ILE A 80 1.70 -1.28 17.47
C ILE A 80 1.89 -2.80 17.48
N SER A 81 2.06 -3.40 16.31
CA SER A 81 2.38 -4.81 16.17
C SER A 81 3.88 -5.07 16.39
N LYS A 82 4.29 -6.34 16.42
CA LYS A 82 5.71 -6.70 16.46
C LYS A 82 6.46 -6.15 15.23
N SER A 83 5.94 -6.39 14.04
CA SER A 83 6.52 -5.85 12.78
C SER A 83 6.51 -4.32 12.74
N GLY A 84 5.52 -3.67 13.35
CA GLY A 84 5.49 -2.21 13.48
C GLY A 84 6.61 -1.66 14.37
N LYS A 85 6.95 -2.35 15.45
CA LYS A 85 8.11 -1.99 16.30
C LYS A 85 9.43 -2.14 15.56
N GLU A 86 9.60 -3.26 14.86
CA GLU A 86 10.78 -3.50 14.04
C GLU A 86 10.91 -2.46 12.91
N PHE A 87 9.79 -2.07 12.31
CA PHE A 87 9.75 -1.02 11.28
C PHE A 87 10.15 0.35 11.85
N LEU A 88 9.64 0.73 13.01
CA LEU A 88 10.02 1.96 13.71
C LEU A 88 11.51 1.96 14.07
N GLU A 89 12.01 0.85 14.58
CA GLU A 89 13.43 0.68 14.89
C GLU A 89 14.32 0.78 13.64
N ALA A 90 13.90 0.16 12.52
CA ALA A 90 14.62 0.23 11.25
C ALA A 90 14.68 1.67 10.71
N ILE A 91 13.59 2.44 10.84
CA ILE A 91 13.56 3.86 10.48
C ILE A 91 14.53 4.66 11.35
N ASN A 92 14.50 4.47 12.67
CA ASN A 92 15.36 5.19 13.60
C ASN A 92 16.84 4.90 13.37
N LYS A 93 17.16 3.67 12.99
CA LYS A 93 18.53 3.25 12.61
C LYS A 93 18.90 3.59 11.16
N LYS A 94 18.00 4.18 10.38
CA LYS A 94 18.15 4.44 8.94
C LYS A 94 18.53 3.19 8.14
N ASN A 95 18.06 2.03 8.59
CA ASN A 95 18.29 0.74 7.93
C ASN A 95 17.30 0.53 6.80
N GLN A 96 17.63 1.05 5.61
CA GLN A 96 16.77 0.99 4.44
C GLN A 96 16.47 -0.45 4.00
N LYS A 97 17.46 -1.33 4.09
CA LYS A 97 17.27 -2.75 3.77
C LYS A 97 16.17 -3.36 4.64
N ARG A 98 16.23 -3.19 5.96
CA ARG A 98 15.23 -3.76 6.87
C ARG A 98 13.84 -3.14 6.67
N ILE A 99 13.76 -1.85 6.32
CA ILE A 99 12.50 -1.19 5.98
C ILE A 99 11.84 -1.90 4.79
N PHE A 100 12.60 -2.16 3.72
CA PHE A 100 12.08 -2.85 2.54
C PHE A 100 11.71 -4.30 2.80
N GLU A 101 12.53 -5.04 3.55
CA GLU A 101 12.23 -6.41 3.97
C GLU A 101 10.88 -6.48 4.71
N LEU A 102 10.62 -5.59 5.66
CA LEU A 102 9.36 -5.57 6.42
C LEU A 102 8.14 -5.25 5.53
N ILE A 103 8.30 -4.39 4.55
CA ILE A 103 7.25 -4.12 3.55
C ILE A 103 7.02 -5.38 2.70
N LEU A 104 8.07 -6.04 2.23
CA LEU A 104 7.99 -7.28 1.46
C LEU A 104 7.32 -8.40 2.26
N GLU A 105 7.77 -8.66 3.49
CA GLU A 105 7.16 -9.63 4.39
C GLU A 105 5.65 -9.37 4.55
N SER A 106 5.26 -8.10 4.67
CA SER A 106 3.85 -7.71 4.72
C SER A 106 3.10 -8.05 3.43
N LEU A 107 3.70 -7.83 2.26
CA LEU A 107 3.08 -8.14 0.96
C LEU A 107 2.99 -9.64 0.72
N GLU A 108 4.00 -10.41 1.10
CA GLU A 108 4.04 -11.87 0.93
C GLU A 108 2.98 -12.60 1.75
N THR A 109 2.72 -12.12 2.96
CA THR A 109 1.69 -12.72 3.83
C THR A 109 0.27 -12.53 3.30
N ARG A 110 0.07 -11.71 2.27
CA ARG A 110 -1.23 -11.44 1.67
C ARG A 110 -1.52 -12.39 0.52
N ILE A 111 -2.71 -12.93 0.55
CA ILE A 111 -3.21 -13.82 -0.49
C ILE A 111 -4.19 -13.05 -1.36
N PHE A 112 -4.01 -13.14 -2.68
CA PHE A 112 -5.02 -12.71 -3.64
C PHE A 112 -6.39 -13.29 -3.24
N GLY A 113 -7.40 -12.44 -3.20
CA GLY A 113 -8.77 -12.87 -2.91
C GLY A 113 -9.15 -12.91 -1.44
N LYS A 114 -8.29 -12.55 -0.50
CA LYS A 114 -8.64 -12.40 0.92
C LYS A 114 -8.81 -10.94 1.32
N ASN A 115 -9.73 -10.69 2.24
CA ASN A 115 -9.96 -9.36 2.79
C ASN A 115 -8.72 -8.82 3.49
N VAL A 116 -8.39 -7.57 3.22
CA VAL A 116 -7.36 -6.85 3.97
C VAL A 116 -7.97 -6.35 5.29
N PRO A 117 -7.42 -6.73 6.45
CA PRO A 117 -7.94 -6.30 7.74
C PRO A 117 -8.09 -4.77 7.82
N GLY A 118 -9.17 -4.32 8.39
CA GLY A 118 -9.41 -2.90 8.64
C GLY A 118 -9.84 -2.07 7.42
N LEU A 119 -9.90 -2.62 6.20
CA LEU A 119 -10.37 -1.91 5.02
C LEU A 119 -11.83 -2.22 4.71
N SER A 120 -12.10 -3.20 3.89
CA SER A 120 -13.47 -3.54 3.50
C SER A 120 -13.63 -5.06 3.43
N SER A 121 -14.83 -5.53 3.80
CA SER A 121 -15.18 -6.94 3.66
C SER A 121 -15.18 -7.43 2.20
N ASN A 122 -15.17 -6.52 1.24
CA ASN A 122 -15.25 -6.80 -0.19
C ASN A 122 -13.92 -6.56 -0.94
N SER A 123 -12.82 -6.29 -0.23
CA SER A 123 -11.52 -6.06 -0.85
C SER A 123 -10.81 -7.38 -1.08
N PHE A 124 -10.68 -7.77 -2.33
CA PHE A 124 -10.09 -9.04 -2.75
C PHE A 124 -8.77 -8.90 -3.50
N ILE A 125 -8.39 -7.69 -3.88
CA ILE A 125 -7.16 -7.40 -4.60
C ILE A 125 -6.28 -6.54 -3.71
N ASP A 126 -5.01 -6.91 -3.62
CA ASP A 126 -3.96 -6.11 -3.00
C ASP A 126 -3.22 -5.32 -4.09
N PRO A 127 -3.52 -4.03 -4.29
CA PRO A 127 -2.93 -3.26 -5.38
C PRO A 127 -1.40 -3.18 -5.33
N PRO A 128 -0.73 -2.98 -4.16
CA PRO A 128 0.71 -3.00 -4.09
C PRO A 128 1.33 -4.33 -4.51
N LYS A 129 0.77 -5.44 -4.04
CA LYS A 129 1.24 -6.78 -4.43
C LYS A 129 1.07 -7.03 -5.91
N LEU A 130 -0.09 -6.68 -6.46
CA LEU A 130 -0.35 -6.75 -7.90
C LEU A 130 0.65 -5.92 -8.70
N PHE A 131 0.93 -4.69 -8.26
CA PHE A 131 1.90 -3.83 -8.94
C PHE A 131 3.29 -4.44 -8.95
N VAL A 132 3.78 -4.94 -7.81
CA VAL A 132 5.11 -5.56 -7.69
C VAL A 132 5.23 -6.74 -8.65
N HIS A 133 4.30 -7.70 -8.59
CA HIS A 133 4.34 -8.88 -9.44
C HIS A 133 4.29 -8.54 -10.95
N ALA A 134 3.33 -7.71 -11.35
CA ALA A 134 3.17 -7.36 -12.76
C ALA A 134 4.32 -6.50 -13.30
N SER A 135 4.87 -5.60 -12.48
CA SER A 135 6.00 -4.75 -12.85
C SER A 135 7.29 -5.58 -13.03
N ILE A 136 7.54 -6.56 -12.17
CA ILE A 136 8.69 -7.47 -12.32
C ILE A 136 8.54 -8.28 -13.61
N GLU A 137 7.35 -8.82 -13.88
CA GLU A 137 7.11 -9.68 -15.05
C GLU A 137 7.13 -8.92 -16.39
N LEU A 138 6.70 -7.67 -16.38
CA LEU A 138 6.61 -6.80 -17.57
C LEU A 138 7.79 -5.83 -17.72
N GLY A 139 8.67 -5.73 -16.70
CA GLY A 139 9.76 -4.76 -16.60
C GLY A 139 9.29 -3.39 -16.13
N TYR A 140 8.07 -2.97 -16.46
CA TYR A 140 7.42 -1.75 -16.01
C TYR A 140 5.91 -1.85 -16.19
N LEU A 141 5.19 -0.89 -15.61
CA LEU A 141 3.77 -0.66 -15.85
C LEU A 141 3.51 0.82 -16.14
N THR A 142 2.64 1.11 -17.10
CA THR A 142 2.04 2.43 -17.19
C THR A 142 0.85 2.54 -16.25
N PHE A 143 0.45 3.77 -15.95
CA PHE A 143 -0.75 4.03 -15.15
C PHE A 143 -2.00 3.36 -15.75
N ASN A 144 -2.13 3.40 -17.09
CA ASN A 144 -3.26 2.78 -17.79
C ASN A 144 -3.25 1.25 -17.69
N GLU A 145 -2.09 0.62 -17.83
CA GLU A 145 -1.94 -0.85 -17.70
C GLU A 145 -2.25 -1.31 -16.27
N PHE A 146 -1.78 -0.57 -15.26
CA PHE A 146 -2.09 -0.90 -13.87
C PHE A 146 -3.59 -0.75 -13.59
N GLY A 147 -4.22 0.32 -14.09
CA GLY A 147 -5.66 0.52 -14.00
C GLY A 147 -6.44 -0.60 -14.68
N PHE A 148 -5.99 -1.07 -15.83
CA PHE A 148 -6.57 -2.21 -16.53
C PHE A 148 -6.51 -3.50 -15.69
N LEU A 149 -5.35 -3.81 -15.12
CA LEU A 149 -5.21 -4.97 -14.22
C LEU A 149 -6.15 -4.88 -13.03
N LEU A 150 -6.25 -3.72 -12.39
CA LEU A 150 -7.15 -3.50 -11.26
C LEU A 150 -8.61 -3.72 -11.63
N ASP A 151 -9.04 -3.24 -12.80
CA ASP A 151 -10.43 -3.37 -13.26
C ASP A 151 -10.78 -4.81 -13.66
N GLN A 152 -9.88 -5.48 -14.37
CA GLN A 152 -10.15 -6.83 -14.87
C GLN A 152 -10.09 -7.89 -13.76
N LEU A 153 -9.13 -7.80 -12.86
CA LEU A 153 -8.99 -8.75 -11.74
C LEU A 153 -10.12 -8.65 -10.72
N GLN A 154 -10.90 -7.56 -10.70
CA GLN A 154 -12.12 -7.50 -9.90
C GLN A 154 -13.13 -8.62 -10.24
N LEU A 155 -13.09 -9.12 -11.44
CA LEU A 155 -14.11 -9.97 -12.00
C LEU A 155 -13.79 -11.47 -11.89
N SER A 156 -12.52 -11.87 -11.61
CA SER A 156 -12.13 -13.26 -11.79
C SER A 156 -10.92 -13.74 -10.99
N HIS A 157 -10.61 -14.98 -11.21
CA HIS A 157 -9.65 -15.85 -10.57
C HIS A 157 -8.20 -15.53 -10.95
N GLU A 158 -7.26 -16.11 -10.21
CA GLU A 158 -5.82 -16.02 -10.45
C GLU A 158 -5.43 -16.40 -11.90
N ASP A 159 -6.16 -17.33 -12.50
CA ASP A 159 -5.94 -17.76 -13.90
C ASP A 159 -6.03 -16.63 -14.91
N LEU A 160 -6.83 -15.60 -14.63
CA LEU A 160 -6.93 -14.45 -15.52
C LEU A 160 -5.68 -13.55 -15.50
N TYR A 161 -4.91 -13.56 -14.41
CA TYR A 161 -3.73 -12.71 -14.28
C TYR A 161 -2.76 -12.93 -15.44
N TYR A 162 -2.40 -14.18 -15.75
CA TYR A 162 -1.48 -14.50 -16.84
C TYR A 162 -2.02 -14.07 -18.21
N GLN A 163 -3.32 -14.23 -18.44
CA GLN A 163 -3.95 -13.76 -19.66
C GLN A 163 -3.85 -12.23 -19.80
N LEU A 164 -4.12 -11.50 -18.74
CA LEU A 164 -4.02 -10.03 -18.72
C LEU A 164 -2.59 -9.54 -18.95
N ILE A 165 -1.60 -10.22 -18.42
CA ILE A 165 -0.18 -9.93 -18.71
C ILE A 165 0.12 -10.10 -20.21
N GLN A 166 -0.38 -11.18 -20.84
CA GLN A 166 -0.23 -11.37 -22.28
C GLN A 166 -0.97 -10.30 -23.09
N ASP A 167 -2.15 -9.88 -22.65
CA ASP A 167 -2.90 -8.81 -23.32
C ASP A 167 -2.16 -7.46 -23.23
N ILE A 168 -1.49 -7.18 -22.13
CA ILE A 168 -0.62 -6.01 -22.02
C ILE A 168 0.54 -6.10 -22.99
N ARG A 169 1.25 -7.24 -23.05
CA ARG A 169 2.36 -7.45 -24.00
C ARG A 169 1.91 -7.24 -25.44
N LYS A 170 0.76 -7.79 -25.84
CA LYS A 170 0.19 -7.60 -27.18
C LYS A 170 -0.19 -6.14 -27.44
N ASN A 171 -0.79 -5.47 -26.46
CA ASN A 171 -1.20 -4.07 -26.59
C ASN A 171 0.00 -3.13 -26.80
N ARG A 172 1.14 -3.42 -26.16
CA ARG A 172 2.37 -2.64 -26.31
C ARG A 172 2.97 -2.64 -27.72
N LEU A 173 2.56 -3.59 -28.57
CA LEU A 173 2.97 -3.65 -29.99
C LEU A 173 2.26 -2.60 -30.85
N ASP A 174 1.16 -2.02 -30.35
CA ASP A 174 0.42 -0.94 -31.02
C ASP A 174 0.46 0.34 -30.17
N PRO A 175 1.28 1.33 -30.54
CA PRO A 175 1.48 2.54 -29.73
C PRO A 175 0.22 3.42 -29.62
N ASN A 176 -0.77 3.21 -30.48
CA ASN A 176 -2.04 3.96 -30.45
C ASN A 176 -3.11 3.29 -29.57
N LYS A 177 -2.89 2.07 -29.18
CA LYS A 177 -3.84 1.30 -28.40
C LYS A 177 -3.72 1.59 -26.91
N ARG A 178 -4.85 1.82 -26.26
CA ARG A 178 -4.94 2.01 -24.80
C ARG A 178 -6.10 1.20 -24.25
N PHE A 179 -5.94 0.72 -23.05
CA PHE A 179 -7.03 0.06 -22.34
C PHE A 179 -8.06 1.10 -21.89
N GLU A 180 -9.33 0.76 -22.05
CA GLU A 180 -10.40 1.47 -21.36
C GLU A 180 -10.43 1.05 -19.91
N ILE A 181 -10.36 2.02 -19.01
CA ILE A 181 -10.35 1.79 -17.57
C ILE A 181 -11.43 2.62 -16.88
N SER A 182 -11.97 2.09 -15.79
CA SER A 182 -13.01 2.76 -15.01
C SER A 182 -12.52 4.05 -14.36
N ASN A 183 -13.47 4.92 -13.99
CA ASN A 183 -13.13 6.15 -13.25
C ASN A 183 -12.44 5.87 -11.91
N LYS A 184 -12.71 4.73 -11.30
CA LYS A 184 -12.03 4.30 -10.07
C LYS A 184 -10.56 3.98 -10.34
N ALA A 185 -10.25 3.28 -11.43
CA ALA A 185 -8.90 2.92 -11.83
C ALA A 185 -8.10 4.13 -12.35
N LYS A 186 -8.78 5.20 -12.76
CA LYS A 186 -8.16 6.49 -13.14
C LYS A 186 -7.72 7.34 -11.94
N ASP A 187 -8.00 6.93 -10.70
CA ASP A 187 -7.54 7.67 -9.51
C ASP A 187 -6.01 7.49 -9.33
N PRO A 188 -5.21 8.55 -9.40
CA PRO A 188 -3.75 8.46 -9.29
C PRO A 188 -3.26 8.22 -7.86
N LYS A 189 -4.12 8.37 -6.85
CA LYS A 189 -3.73 8.30 -5.44
C LYS A 189 -3.06 6.98 -5.03
N PRO A 190 -3.48 5.80 -5.51
CA PRO A 190 -2.78 4.54 -5.23
C PRO A 190 -1.32 4.57 -5.67
N ILE A 191 -1.05 5.01 -6.90
CA ILE A 191 0.32 5.12 -7.43
C ILE A 191 1.12 6.15 -6.63
N THR A 192 0.53 7.32 -6.34
CA THR A 192 1.19 8.36 -5.54
C THR A 192 1.55 7.85 -4.15
N ALA A 193 0.65 7.10 -3.50
CA ALA A 193 0.93 6.49 -2.22
C ALA A 193 2.12 5.51 -2.31
N MET A 194 2.13 4.63 -3.29
CA MET A 194 3.21 3.65 -3.49
C MET A 194 4.56 4.33 -3.79
N LYS A 195 4.58 5.44 -4.55
CA LYS A 195 5.78 6.28 -4.75
C LYS A 195 6.26 6.88 -3.41
N ASN A 196 5.35 7.40 -2.61
CA ASN A 196 5.69 7.99 -1.30
C ASN A 196 6.23 6.95 -0.31
N TRP A 197 5.91 5.68 -0.48
CA TRP A 197 6.47 4.58 0.30
C TRP A 197 7.85 4.13 -0.19
N GLY A 198 8.28 4.67 -1.33
CA GLY A 198 9.63 4.51 -1.84
C GLY A 198 9.90 3.20 -2.59
N PHE A 199 8.88 2.37 -2.84
CA PHE A 199 9.09 1.12 -3.59
C PHE A 199 8.69 1.19 -5.07
N ILE A 200 8.08 2.27 -5.51
CA ILE A 200 7.79 2.55 -6.92
C ILE A 200 8.52 3.81 -7.37
N GLU A 201 9.10 3.76 -8.53
CA GLU A 201 9.78 4.88 -9.18
C GLU A 201 9.45 4.94 -10.68
N GLU A 202 9.76 6.07 -11.31
CA GLU A 202 9.74 6.15 -12.78
C GLU A 202 11.02 5.54 -13.32
N THR A 203 10.90 4.72 -14.39
CA THR A 203 12.04 4.02 -14.98
C THR A 203 13.11 4.95 -15.55
N GLY A 204 12.78 6.21 -15.78
CA GLY A 204 13.66 7.20 -16.41
C GLY A 204 13.79 7.07 -17.93
N PHE A 205 13.32 5.98 -18.53
CA PHE A 205 13.40 5.78 -19.99
C PHE A 205 12.28 6.48 -20.74
N LYS A 206 11.06 6.42 -20.20
CA LYS A 206 9.91 7.09 -20.79
C LYS A 206 8.98 7.59 -19.69
N LYS A 207 8.50 8.82 -19.87
CA LYS A 207 7.57 9.43 -18.93
C LYS A 207 6.32 8.56 -18.76
N GLY A 208 5.99 8.27 -17.49
CA GLY A 208 4.81 7.48 -17.11
C GLY A 208 5.04 5.96 -17.08
N GLU A 209 6.24 5.48 -17.40
CA GLU A 209 6.64 4.11 -17.10
C GLU A 209 7.08 4.01 -15.63
N LEU A 210 6.47 3.10 -14.91
CA LEU A 210 6.65 2.90 -13.48
C LEU A 210 7.18 1.50 -13.21
N SER A 211 8.17 1.37 -12.38
CA SER A 211 8.70 0.09 -11.92
C SER A 211 8.83 0.03 -10.41
N VAL A 212 9.03 -1.15 -9.90
CA VAL A 212 9.53 -1.33 -8.54
C VAL A 212 10.95 -0.76 -8.49
N SER A 213 11.29 -0.02 -7.45
CA SER A 213 12.63 0.54 -7.34
C SER A 213 13.68 -0.57 -7.29
N GLN A 214 14.83 -0.37 -7.94
CA GLN A 214 15.89 -1.37 -7.98
C GLN A 214 16.31 -1.76 -6.56
N LYS A 215 16.41 -0.80 -5.67
CA LYS A 215 16.73 -1.04 -4.25
C LYS A 215 15.74 -1.98 -3.55
N PHE A 216 14.48 -1.94 -3.96
CA PHE A 216 13.46 -2.84 -3.43
C PHE A 216 13.57 -4.24 -4.05
N VAL A 217 13.88 -4.31 -5.35
CA VAL A 217 14.09 -5.58 -6.07
C VAL A 217 15.31 -6.31 -5.52
N ASP A 218 16.43 -5.62 -5.29
CA ASP A 218 17.65 -6.21 -4.75
C ASP A 218 17.42 -6.88 -3.39
N ASN A 219 16.48 -6.34 -2.58
CA ASN A 219 16.09 -6.98 -1.32
C ASN A 219 15.04 -8.09 -1.47
N TYR A 220 14.42 -8.22 -2.64
CA TYR A 220 13.45 -9.29 -2.91
C TYR A 220 14.11 -10.60 -3.33
N PHE A 221 15.27 -10.51 -3.99
CA PHE A 221 15.97 -11.66 -4.55
C PHE A 221 17.23 -12.09 -3.75
N ASP A 222 17.60 -11.34 -2.69
CA ASP A 222 18.64 -11.73 -1.72
C ASP A 222 18.07 -12.61 -0.59
#